data_d8058ead0b156b852af643a121846f92
#
_entry.id   d8058ead0b156b852af643a121846f92
#
_cell.length_a   1.000
_cell.length_b   1.000
_cell.length_c   1.000
_cell.angle_alpha   90.00
_cell.angle_beta   90.00
_cell.angle_gamma   90.00
#
_symmetry.space_group_name_H-M   'P 1'
#
loop_
_entity.id
_entity.type
_entity.pdbx_description
1 polymer ?
#
loop_
_entity_poly.entity_id
_entity_poly.type
_entity_poly.pdbx_seq_one_letter_code
_entity_poly.pdbx_strand_id
1 'polypeptide(L)'
;MNELELKYGCNPNQKPARIFMKDGSDLPVKVLSGKPGYINFLDALNSWQLVRELKEATGLPSAASFKHVSPAGAAVGLPLSDVEKHIYFVSKKAELSPIACAYIRARGSDRLCSYGDWAALSDTCDAATASYIKNEVSDGIIAPSYTDEALAILREKKNGGYNVVQIDPDYFCPEKENKDVFGITFEQGHNNCKIDDSFLSNVVTKNKEITEQAMIDLKVALITLKYTQSNSVCFVKNGQAIGVGAGQQSRIHCTRLAGSKADNWFMRQHPKVLGLKFVDKIRRPDRDNAIDVYTSDEYEDVLREGEWQKWFKEKPEVLTAEEKKAWIATQTGLTCGSDAFFPFGDNIERARKSGVQYVAVPGGSIRDDNVIETADRYNMVVSFIPFRLFHH
;
A
#
# COMPACT_ATOMS: atom_id res chain seq x y z
N MET A 1 -9.16 -15.26 25.80
CA MET A 1 -8.32 -14.27 26.56
C MET A 1 -8.85 -12.90 26.20
N ASN A 2 -9.40 -12.19 27.17
CA ASN A 2 -10.07 -10.90 26.97
C ASN A 2 -9.15 -9.67 27.00
N GLU A 3 -7.89 -9.83 27.41
CA GLU A 3 -6.87 -8.78 27.39
C GLU A 3 -5.45 -9.34 27.18
N LEU A 4 -4.54 -8.49 26.71
CA LEU A 4 -3.12 -8.76 26.56
C LEU A 4 -2.32 -7.55 27.04
N GLU A 5 -1.46 -7.75 28.04
CA GLU A 5 -0.49 -6.73 28.46
C GLU A 5 0.59 -6.52 27.40
N LEU A 6 0.94 -5.24 27.19
CA LEU A 6 1.97 -4.82 26.24
C LEU A 6 3.14 -4.20 26.98
N LYS A 7 4.33 -4.29 26.40
CA LYS A 7 5.56 -3.76 27.01
C LYS A 7 5.48 -2.25 27.28
N TYR A 8 4.85 -1.50 26.39
CA TYR A 8 4.56 -0.05 26.44
C TYR A 8 3.57 0.32 25.32
N GLY A 9 3.04 1.52 25.35
CA GLY A 9 2.16 2.08 24.32
C GLY A 9 2.92 2.47 23.04
N CYS A 10 2.59 3.63 22.44
CA CYS A 10 3.31 4.11 21.26
C CYS A 10 4.81 4.38 21.55
N ASN A 11 5.11 4.84 22.79
CA ASN A 11 6.48 5.18 23.19
C ASN A 11 6.86 4.43 24.49
N PRO A 12 8.18 4.19 24.74
CA PRO A 12 8.63 3.42 25.89
C PRO A 12 8.24 3.98 27.27
N ASN A 13 7.97 5.27 27.37
CA ASN A 13 7.50 5.94 28.60
C ASN A 13 5.99 5.82 28.82
N GLN A 14 5.23 5.37 27.83
CA GLN A 14 3.75 5.22 27.94
C GLN A 14 3.42 3.85 28.52
N LYS A 15 3.44 3.79 29.87
CA LYS A 15 3.13 2.59 30.66
C LYS A 15 2.12 2.92 31.77
N PRO A 16 1.23 1.97 32.15
CA PRO A 16 1.04 0.63 31.57
C PRO A 16 0.42 0.69 30.18
N ALA A 17 0.49 -0.43 29.42
CA ALA A 17 -0.14 -0.57 28.13
C ALA A 17 -0.76 -1.96 27.97
N ARG A 18 -1.94 -2.04 27.36
CA ARG A 18 -2.65 -3.29 27.07
C ARG A 18 -3.62 -3.12 25.91
N ILE A 19 -4.03 -4.24 25.32
CA ILE A 19 -5.22 -4.32 24.48
C ILE A 19 -6.26 -5.18 25.17
N PHE A 20 -7.54 -4.85 25.04
CA PHE A 20 -8.64 -5.58 25.69
C PHE A 20 -9.97 -5.29 25.00
N MET A 21 -10.93 -6.19 25.19
CA MET A 21 -12.30 -5.99 24.73
C MET A 21 -13.12 -5.26 25.79
N LYS A 22 -13.74 -4.12 25.43
CA LYS A 22 -14.53 -3.29 26.36
C LYS A 22 -15.75 -4.03 26.97
N ASP A 23 -16.32 -4.96 26.21
CA ASP A 23 -17.45 -5.80 26.63
C ASP A 23 -17.04 -7.04 27.43
N GLY A 24 -15.74 -7.25 27.65
CA GLY A 24 -15.19 -8.39 28.37
C GLY A 24 -15.14 -9.69 27.58
N SER A 25 -15.52 -9.69 26.31
CA SER A 25 -15.36 -10.83 25.40
C SER A 25 -13.88 -11.16 25.13
N ASP A 26 -13.62 -12.32 24.56
CA ASP A 26 -12.27 -12.69 24.15
C ASP A 26 -11.77 -11.81 22.99
N LEU A 27 -10.46 -11.54 22.96
CA LEU A 27 -9.82 -10.86 21.85
C LEU A 27 -10.00 -11.69 20.56
N PRO A 28 -10.36 -11.06 19.43
CA PRO A 28 -10.50 -11.75 18.14
C PRO A 28 -9.15 -12.12 17.50
N VAL A 29 -8.06 -11.97 18.24
CA VAL A 29 -6.69 -12.24 17.77
C VAL A 29 -5.97 -13.22 18.70
N LYS A 30 -5.12 -14.07 18.09
CA LYS A 30 -4.23 -14.98 18.79
C LYS A 30 -2.80 -14.80 18.32
N VAL A 31 -1.87 -14.53 19.24
CA VAL A 31 -0.45 -14.46 18.93
C VAL A 31 0.11 -15.89 18.85
N LEU A 32 0.59 -16.28 17.65
CA LEU A 32 1.15 -17.61 17.40
C LEU A 32 2.67 -17.64 17.54
N SER A 33 3.34 -16.49 17.42
CA SER A 33 4.78 -16.28 17.58
C SER A 33 5.11 -14.83 17.86
N GLY A 34 6.24 -14.57 18.49
CA GLY A 34 6.72 -13.23 18.81
C GLY A 34 6.01 -12.58 20.01
N LYS A 35 6.19 -11.28 20.13
CA LYS A 35 5.57 -10.42 21.16
C LYS A 35 5.22 -9.07 20.53
N PRO A 36 4.10 -8.98 19.77
CA PRO A 36 3.72 -7.74 19.11
C PRO A 36 3.45 -6.64 20.13
N GLY A 37 3.94 -5.43 19.82
CA GLY A 37 3.72 -4.24 20.62
C GLY A 37 2.46 -3.47 20.20
N TYR A 38 2.26 -2.33 20.84
CA TYR A 38 1.09 -1.47 20.63
C TYR A 38 0.91 -1.03 19.17
N ILE A 39 1.95 -0.49 18.55
CA ILE A 39 1.90 -0.06 17.13
C ILE A 39 1.70 -1.27 16.20
N ASN A 40 2.31 -2.43 16.53
CA ASN A 40 2.12 -3.65 15.73
C ASN A 40 0.64 -4.09 15.68
N PHE A 41 -0.09 -3.99 16.78
CA PHE A 41 -1.53 -4.28 16.79
C PHE A 41 -2.35 -3.23 16.04
N LEU A 42 -1.97 -1.95 16.09
CA LEU A 42 -2.62 -0.92 15.26
C LEU A 42 -2.43 -1.22 13.77
N ASP A 43 -1.19 -1.56 13.35
CA ASP A 43 -0.92 -1.96 11.96
C ASP A 43 -1.70 -3.23 11.60
N ALA A 44 -1.68 -4.25 12.45
CA ALA A 44 -2.35 -5.53 12.23
C ALA A 44 -3.87 -5.36 12.02
N LEU A 45 -4.54 -4.65 12.92
CA LEU A 45 -6.01 -4.55 12.89
C LEU A 45 -6.52 -3.62 11.79
N ASN A 46 -5.79 -2.53 11.48
CA ASN A 46 -6.14 -1.67 10.35
C ASN A 46 -5.88 -2.37 9.00
N SER A 47 -4.74 -3.02 8.86
CA SER A 47 -4.43 -3.75 7.63
C SER A 47 -5.35 -4.96 7.38
N TRP A 48 -5.78 -5.65 8.43
CA TRP A 48 -6.76 -6.72 8.33
C TRP A 48 -8.10 -6.25 7.74
N GLN A 49 -8.61 -5.13 8.23
CA GLN A 49 -9.85 -4.54 7.72
C GLN A 49 -9.72 -4.22 6.23
N LEU A 50 -8.60 -3.60 5.82
CA LEU A 50 -8.33 -3.28 4.42
C LEU A 50 -8.37 -4.52 3.53
N VAL A 51 -7.60 -5.57 3.86
CA VAL A 51 -7.50 -6.76 2.99
C VAL A 51 -8.79 -7.56 2.94
N ARG A 52 -9.55 -7.59 4.04
CA ARG A 52 -10.88 -8.20 4.10
C ARG A 52 -11.86 -7.50 3.16
N GLU A 53 -11.98 -6.17 3.25
CA GLU A 53 -12.86 -5.39 2.37
C GLU A 53 -12.42 -5.49 0.90
N LEU A 54 -11.11 -5.49 0.65
CA LEU A 54 -10.59 -5.59 -0.70
C LEU A 54 -10.94 -6.95 -1.34
N LYS A 55 -10.84 -8.03 -0.57
CA LYS A 55 -11.29 -9.34 -1.00
C LYS A 55 -12.81 -9.39 -1.26
N GLU A 56 -13.61 -8.82 -0.34
CA GLU A 56 -15.07 -8.75 -0.50
C GLU A 56 -15.48 -7.97 -1.76
N ALA A 57 -14.81 -6.84 -2.04
CA ALA A 57 -15.14 -5.97 -3.17
C ALA A 57 -14.68 -6.52 -4.53
N THR A 58 -13.62 -7.33 -4.57
CA THR A 58 -12.99 -7.79 -5.83
C THR A 58 -13.16 -9.29 -6.08
N GLY A 59 -13.49 -10.08 -5.05
CA GLY A 59 -13.50 -11.55 -5.13
C GLY A 59 -12.11 -12.18 -5.21
N LEU A 60 -11.03 -11.40 -5.11
CA LEU A 60 -9.65 -11.86 -5.27
C LEU A 60 -8.93 -11.91 -3.91
N PRO A 61 -8.04 -12.89 -3.68
CA PRO A 61 -7.12 -12.85 -2.55
C PRO A 61 -6.37 -11.52 -2.50
N SER A 62 -6.25 -10.94 -1.33
CA SER A 62 -5.76 -9.58 -1.17
C SER A 62 -4.73 -9.49 -0.05
N ALA A 63 -3.79 -8.58 -0.17
CA ALA A 63 -2.76 -8.34 0.83
C ALA A 63 -2.43 -6.85 0.96
N ALA A 64 -1.88 -6.49 2.10
CA ALA A 64 -1.36 -5.15 2.37
C ALA A 64 -0.01 -5.21 3.08
N SER A 65 0.79 -4.17 2.88
CA SER A 65 2.01 -3.86 3.61
C SER A 65 1.79 -2.56 4.37
N PHE A 66 1.77 -2.62 5.69
CA PHE A 66 1.48 -1.48 6.57
C PHE A 66 2.71 -1.01 7.29
N LYS A 67 2.80 0.28 7.51
CA LYS A 67 3.78 0.91 8.37
C LYS A 67 3.25 2.23 8.93
N HIS A 68 3.46 2.45 10.24
CA HIS A 68 2.97 3.65 10.93
C HIS A 68 1.46 3.88 10.73
N VAL A 69 0.69 2.78 10.86
CA VAL A 69 -0.79 2.78 10.79
C VAL A 69 -1.34 3.29 9.45
N SER A 70 -0.56 3.12 8.38
CA SER A 70 -0.99 3.43 7.00
C SER A 70 -0.43 2.39 6.01
N PRO A 71 -1.11 2.13 4.89
CA PRO A 71 -0.60 1.23 3.88
C PRO A 71 0.58 1.88 3.12
N ALA A 72 1.73 1.20 3.11
CA ALA A 72 2.78 1.45 2.13
C ALA A 72 2.36 0.93 0.75
N GLY A 73 1.51 -0.11 0.73
CA GLY A 73 0.90 -0.66 -0.45
C GLY A 73 -0.19 -1.68 -0.14
N ALA A 74 -1.05 -1.92 -1.10
CA ALA A 74 -2.09 -2.93 -1.09
C ALA A 74 -2.27 -3.51 -2.50
N ALA A 75 -2.65 -4.78 -2.61
CA ALA A 75 -2.83 -5.41 -3.91
C ALA A 75 -3.75 -6.62 -3.84
N VAL A 76 -4.32 -6.96 -5.00
CA VAL A 76 -5.03 -8.22 -5.24
C VAL A 76 -4.12 -9.25 -5.92
N GLY A 77 -4.47 -10.52 -5.78
CA GLY A 77 -3.67 -11.67 -6.17
C GLY A 77 -3.66 -11.96 -7.67
N LEU A 78 -3.26 -10.99 -8.49
CA LEU A 78 -3.02 -11.20 -9.92
C LEU A 78 -1.60 -11.73 -10.17
N PRO A 79 -1.38 -12.53 -11.22
CA PRO A 79 -0.05 -13.07 -11.54
C PRO A 79 0.99 -11.97 -11.75
N LEU A 80 2.25 -12.26 -11.38
CA LEU A 80 3.38 -11.39 -11.63
C LEU A 80 3.92 -11.57 -13.05
N SER A 81 4.17 -10.47 -13.73
CA SER A 81 4.98 -10.45 -14.96
C SER A 81 6.45 -10.76 -14.66
N ASP A 82 7.25 -11.09 -15.68
CA ASP A 82 8.68 -11.32 -15.53
C ASP A 82 9.43 -10.10 -15.00
N VAL A 83 8.99 -8.89 -15.39
CA VAL A 83 9.56 -7.63 -14.90
C VAL A 83 9.23 -7.45 -13.41
N GLU A 84 7.99 -7.68 -13.00
CA GLU A 84 7.59 -7.62 -11.59
C GLU A 84 8.35 -8.66 -10.75
N LYS A 85 8.50 -9.90 -11.24
CA LYS A 85 9.35 -10.90 -10.56
C LYS A 85 10.76 -10.37 -10.34
N HIS A 86 11.36 -9.73 -11.36
CA HIS A 86 12.71 -9.18 -11.27
C HIS A 86 12.82 -8.07 -10.23
N ILE A 87 11.95 -7.05 -10.31
CA ILE A 87 12.02 -5.89 -9.39
C ILE A 87 11.62 -6.22 -7.95
N TYR A 88 10.90 -7.34 -7.74
CA TYR A 88 10.50 -7.82 -6.41
C TYR A 88 11.40 -8.96 -5.89
N PHE A 89 12.52 -9.25 -6.57
CA PHE A 89 13.49 -10.28 -6.18
C PHE A 89 12.90 -11.69 -6.11
N VAL A 90 11.95 -12.00 -6.99
CA VAL A 90 11.33 -13.31 -7.14
C VAL A 90 12.02 -14.08 -8.26
N SER A 91 12.30 -15.36 -8.04
CA SER A 91 12.82 -16.22 -9.10
C SER A 91 11.80 -16.34 -10.24
N LYS A 92 12.27 -16.29 -11.49
CA LYS A 92 11.41 -16.53 -12.66
C LYS A 92 10.69 -17.90 -12.62
N LYS A 93 11.33 -18.89 -11.97
CA LYS A 93 10.80 -20.25 -11.82
C LYS A 93 9.94 -20.44 -10.58
N ALA A 94 9.75 -19.38 -9.76
CA ALA A 94 8.94 -19.50 -8.55
C ALA A 94 7.47 -19.76 -8.92
N GLU A 95 6.91 -20.78 -8.31
CA GLU A 95 5.47 -21.04 -8.30
C GLU A 95 4.85 -20.26 -7.15
N LEU A 96 3.93 -19.37 -7.47
CA LEU A 96 3.31 -18.46 -6.53
C LEU A 96 1.81 -18.69 -6.51
N SER A 97 1.26 -18.82 -5.31
CA SER A 97 -0.17 -18.75 -5.10
C SER A 97 -0.72 -17.34 -5.33
N PRO A 98 -2.03 -17.17 -5.56
CA PRO A 98 -2.63 -15.84 -5.64
C PRO A 98 -2.38 -14.97 -4.40
N ILE A 99 -2.40 -15.55 -3.18
CA ILE A 99 -2.12 -14.79 -1.96
C ILE A 99 -0.64 -14.37 -1.86
N ALA A 100 0.30 -15.20 -2.31
CA ALA A 100 1.70 -14.83 -2.42
C ALA A 100 1.89 -13.68 -3.43
N CYS A 101 1.24 -13.75 -4.60
CA CYS A 101 1.25 -12.66 -5.58
C CYS A 101 0.70 -11.37 -4.98
N ALA A 102 -0.41 -11.41 -4.25
CA ALA A 102 -0.99 -10.24 -3.59
C ALA A 102 0.01 -9.56 -2.63
N TYR A 103 0.66 -10.33 -1.75
CA TYR A 103 1.61 -9.76 -0.80
C TYR A 103 2.88 -9.24 -1.47
N ILE A 104 3.44 -9.98 -2.43
CA ILE A 104 4.62 -9.55 -3.18
C ILE A 104 4.35 -8.21 -3.87
N ARG A 105 3.18 -8.04 -4.48
CA ARG A 105 2.73 -6.79 -5.10
C ARG A 105 2.51 -5.69 -4.07
N ALA A 106 1.78 -5.96 -2.99
CA ALA A 106 1.52 -4.98 -1.94
C ALA A 106 2.82 -4.42 -1.34
N ARG A 107 3.78 -5.30 -0.99
CA ARG A 107 5.09 -4.89 -0.52
C ARG A 107 5.91 -4.21 -1.61
N GLY A 108 5.76 -4.65 -2.86
CA GLY A 108 6.44 -4.11 -4.03
C GLY A 108 6.01 -2.71 -4.44
N SER A 109 4.90 -2.20 -3.93
CA SER A 109 4.38 -0.85 -4.19
C SER A 109 5.41 0.24 -3.87
N ASP A 110 5.96 0.18 -2.67
CA ASP A 110 7.01 1.05 -2.18
C ASP A 110 7.94 0.22 -1.26
N ARG A 111 9.03 -0.26 -1.82
CA ARG A 111 9.93 -1.17 -1.13
C ARG A 111 10.70 -0.50 0.01
N LEU A 112 10.90 0.82 -0.04
CA LEU A 112 11.52 1.58 1.04
C LEU A 112 10.54 1.77 2.21
N CYS A 113 9.32 2.20 1.94
CA CYS A 113 8.29 2.34 2.96
C CYS A 113 7.92 0.99 3.60
N SER A 114 8.03 -0.11 2.84
CA SER A 114 7.77 -1.46 3.33
C SER A 114 8.95 -2.08 4.14
N TYR A 115 10.04 -1.37 4.35
CA TYR A 115 11.13 -1.83 5.21
C TYR A 115 10.68 -1.87 6.68
N GLY A 116 10.56 -3.07 7.24
CA GLY A 116 10.01 -3.29 8.58
C GLY A 116 8.49 -3.18 8.61
N ASP A 117 7.80 -3.65 7.56
CA ASP A 117 6.36 -3.63 7.43
C ASP A 117 5.64 -4.61 8.36
N TRP A 118 4.33 -4.41 8.45
CA TRP A 118 3.36 -5.38 8.91
C TRP A 118 2.59 -5.92 7.71
N ALA A 119 2.69 -7.22 7.47
CA ALA A 119 1.98 -7.91 6.41
C ALA A 119 0.56 -8.25 6.84
N ALA A 120 -0.43 -8.06 5.97
CA ALA A 120 -1.79 -8.57 6.15
C ALA A 120 -2.24 -9.37 4.94
N LEU A 121 -2.91 -10.48 5.19
CA LEU A 121 -3.42 -11.40 4.17
C LEU A 121 -4.91 -11.65 4.39
N SER A 122 -5.71 -11.60 3.34
CA SER A 122 -7.15 -11.91 3.40
C SER A 122 -7.45 -13.40 3.49
N ASP A 123 -6.46 -14.25 3.20
CA ASP A 123 -6.57 -15.70 3.10
C ASP A 123 -5.48 -16.40 3.91
N THR A 124 -5.54 -17.72 3.96
CA THR A 124 -4.53 -18.56 4.61
C THR A 124 -3.13 -18.24 4.07
N CYS A 125 -2.21 -17.95 4.97
CA CYS A 125 -0.80 -17.81 4.63
C CYS A 125 -0.24 -19.18 4.27
N ASP A 126 0.27 -19.35 3.05
CA ASP A 126 0.91 -20.57 2.56
C ASP A 126 2.44 -20.49 2.60
N ALA A 127 3.08 -21.62 2.28
CA ALA A 127 4.53 -21.74 2.30
C ALA A 127 5.23 -20.81 1.30
N ALA A 128 4.63 -20.53 0.14
CA ALA A 128 5.20 -19.62 -0.85
C ALA A 128 5.25 -18.19 -0.31
N THR A 129 4.16 -17.73 0.31
CA THR A 129 4.07 -16.41 0.96
C THR A 129 5.06 -16.31 2.13
N ALA A 130 5.09 -17.31 3.02
CA ALA A 130 6.00 -17.36 4.16
C ALA A 130 7.48 -17.33 3.72
N SER A 131 7.82 -18.06 2.68
CA SER A 131 9.18 -18.11 2.11
C SER A 131 9.62 -16.75 1.55
N TYR A 132 8.71 -16.01 0.93
CA TYR A 132 9.01 -14.65 0.48
C TYR A 132 9.25 -13.71 1.67
N ILE A 133 8.34 -13.73 2.67
CA ILE A 133 8.44 -12.93 3.91
C ILE A 133 9.75 -13.23 4.65
N LYS A 134 10.20 -14.49 4.70
CA LYS A 134 11.44 -14.90 5.37
C LYS A 134 12.65 -14.09 4.91
N ASN A 135 12.69 -13.74 3.63
CA ASN A 135 13.80 -13.02 3.00
C ASN A 135 13.67 -11.48 3.04
N GLU A 136 12.58 -10.96 3.56
CA GLU A 136 12.33 -9.51 3.64
C GLU A 136 12.53 -9.00 5.08
N VAL A 137 12.80 -7.70 5.24
CA VAL A 137 12.75 -7.04 6.56
C VAL A 137 11.31 -6.68 6.84
N SER A 138 10.68 -7.46 7.71
CA SER A 138 9.27 -7.34 8.11
C SER A 138 9.18 -7.52 9.62
N ASP A 139 8.20 -6.88 10.27
CA ASP A 139 8.03 -6.92 11.72
C ASP A 139 6.98 -7.92 12.18
N GLY A 140 6.00 -8.20 11.34
CA GLY A 140 4.97 -9.18 11.66
C GLY A 140 3.98 -9.40 10.54
N ILE A 141 3.04 -10.30 10.81
CA ILE A 141 1.98 -10.70 9.87
C ILE A 141 0.68 -10.96 10.64
N ILE A 142 -0.44 -10.62 10.00
CA ILE A 142 -1.79 -11.03 10.38
C ILE A 142 -2.47 -11.76 9.21
N ALA A 143 -3.09 -12.90 9.50
CA ALA A 143 -3.88 -13.68 8.56
C ALA A 143 -4.97 -14.47 9.30
N PRO A 144 -6.05 -14.91 8.62
CA PRO A 144 -7.10 -15.73 9.24
C PRO A 144 -6.59 -17.12 9.62
N SER A 145 -5.60 -17.64 8.90
CA SER A 145 -4.98 -18.93 9.18
C SER A 145 -3.61 -19.06 8.52
N TYR A 146 -2.90 -20.12 8.86
CA TYR A 146 -1.56 -20.43 8.37
C TYR A 146 -1.49 -21.93 8.09
N THR A 147 -0.86 -22.35 7.00
CA THR A 147 -0.50 -23.76 6.84
C THR A 147 0.62 -24.10 7.84
N ASP A 148 0.70 -25.38 8.24
CA ASP A 148 1.74 -25.84 9.18
C ASP A 148 3.15 -25.50 8.68
N GLU A 149 3.38 -25.67 7.37
CA GLU A 149 4.64 -25.33 6.73
C GLU A 149 4.93 -23.82 6.76
N ALA A 150 3.96 -23.00 6.44
CA ALA A 150 4.10 -21.54 6.53
C ALA A 150 4.42 -21.09 7.95
N LEU A 151 3.73 -21.63 8.94
CA LEU A 151 3.94 -21.31 10.34
C LEU A 151 5.34 -21.73 10.82
N ALA A 152 5.84 -22.88 10.38
CA ALA A 152 7.20 -23.33 10.68
C ALA A 152 8.23 -22.36 10.10
N ILE A 153 8.10 -21.95 8.83
CA ILE A 153 8.98 -20.98 8.17
C ILE A 153 8.99 -19.64 8.90
N LEU A 154 7.82 -19.11 9.27
CA LEU A 154 7.69 -17.82 9.94
C LEU A 154 8.26 -17.83 11.36
N ARG A 155 8.10 -18.93 12.09
CA ARG A 155 8.67 -19.10 13.44
C ARG A 155 10.18 -19.13 13.47
N GLU A 156 10.86 -19.55 12.40
CA GLU A 156 12.32 -19.49 12.31
C GLU A 156 12.84 -18.06 12.11
N LYS A 157 12.02 -17.15 11.57
CA LYS A 157 12.43 -15.78 11.28
C LYS A 157 12.74 -15.02 12.58
N LYS A 158 13.78 -14.15 12.54
CA LYS A 158 14.26 -13.38 13.71
C LYS A 158 14.56 -14.28 14.94
N ASN A 159 15.05 -15.49 14.72
CA ASN A 159 15.33 -16.46 15.79
C ASN A 159 14.13 -16.71 16.70
N GLY A 160 12.93 -16.85 16.12
CA GLY A 160 11.68 -17.06 16.85
C GLY A 160 10.99 -15.79 17.33
N GLY A 161 11.55 -14.61 17.04
CA GLY A 161 10.99 -13.30 17.46
C GLY A 161 10.10 -12.62 16.42
N TYR A 162 9.82 -13.26 15.28
CA TYR A 162 8.91 -12.70 14.29
C TYR A 162 7.46 -12.78 14.78
N ASN A 163 6.73 -11.67 14.66
CA ASN A 163 5.35 -11.59 15.15
C ASN A 163 4.40 -12.26 14.15
N VAL A 164 3.68 -13.28 14.62
CA VAL A 164 2.64 -13.98 13.85
C VAL A 164 1.33 -13.91 14.61
N VAL A 165 0.34 -13.24 14.02
CA VAL A 165 -0.98 -13.04 14.62
C VAL A 165 -2.04 -13.70 13.74
N GLN A 166 -2.87 -14.53 14.36
CA GLN A 166 -4.08 -15.07 13.74
C GLN A 166 -5.27 -14.23 14.15
N ILE A 167 -6.12 -13.88 13.20
CA ILE A 167 -7.40 -13.18 13.42
C ILE A 167 -8.56 -14.13 13.21
N ASP A 168 -9.61 -13.98 14.00
CA ASP A 168 -10.90 -14.62 13.74
C ASP A 168 -11.56 -13.92 12.52
N PRO A 169 -11.72 -14.60 11.38
CA PRO A 169 -12.31 -14.00 10.18
C PRO A 169 -13.79 -13.66 10.33
N ASP A 170 -14.49 -14.29 11.27
CA ASP A 170 -15.92 -14.11 11.50
C ASP A 170 -16.19 -12.98 12.52
N TYR A 171 -15.15 -12.41 13.12
CA TYR A 171 -15.30 -11.26 14.00
C TYR A 171 -15.63 -10.00 13.20
N PHE A 172 -16.64 -9.26 13.69
CA PHE A 172 -16.99 -7.93 13.19
C PHE A 172 -16.87 -6.92 14.32
N CYS A 173 -16.29 -5.77 14.03
CA CYS A 173 -16.19 -4.67 14.99
C CYS A 173 -17.59 -4.15 15.36
N PRO A 174 -17.74 -3.55 16.55
CA PRO A 174 -19.00 -2.90 16.97
C PRO A 174 -19.44 -1.83 15.96
N GLU A 175 -20.76 -1.55 15.95
CA GLU A 175 -21.34 -0.48 15.10
C GLU A 175 -20.81 0.92 15.42
N LYS A 176 -20.33 1.10 16.65
CA LYS A 176 -19.78 2.37 17.14
C LYS A 176 -18.32 2.20 17.55
N GLU A 177 -17.52 3.19 17.20
CA GLU A 177 -16.13 3.29 17.60
C GLU A 177 -15.89 4.55 18.45
N ASN A 178 -14.93 4.46 19.37
CA ASN A 178 -14.59 5.54 20.29
C ASN A 178 -13.10 5.88 20.19
N LYS A 179 -12.81 7.17 20.30
CA LYS A 179 -11.46 7.71 20.37
C LYS A 179 -11.38 8.73 21.50
N ASP A 180 -10.40 8.56 22.39
CA ASP A 180 -10.17 9.48 23.48
C ASP A 180 -9.08 10.50 23.11
N VAL A 181 -9.41 11.79 23.24
CA VAL A 181 -8.48 12.91 23.04
C VAL A 181 -8.60 13.86 24.21
N PHE A 182 -7.52 14.05 24.92
CA PHE A 182 -7.46 14.97 26.07
C PHE A 182 -8.55 14.67 27.15
N GLY A 183 -8.89 13.40 27.36
CA GLY A 183 -9.92 12.95 28.31
C GLY A 183 -11.37 13.10 27.81
N ILE A 184 -11.56 13.57 26.57
CA ILE A 184 -12.87 13.62 25.93
C ILE A 184 -13.00 12.44 24.98
N THR A 185 -14.07 11.66 25.16
CA THR A 185 -14.38 10.52 24.28
C THR A 185 -15.21 11.02 23.10
N PHE A 186 -14.68 10.76 21.90
CA PHE A 186 -15.41 10.92 20.65
C PHE A 186 -16.04 9.59 20.27
N GLU A 187 -17.34 9.58 20.01
CA GLU A 187 -18.08 8.41 19.54
C GLU A 187 -18.64 8.68 18.13
N GLN A 188 -18.46 7.73 17.24
CA GLN A 188 -19.05 7.77 15.89
C GLN A 188 -19.46 6.38 15.43
N GLY A 189 -20.29 6.29 14.38
CA GLY A 189 -20.55 5.04 13.68
C GLY A 189 -19.27 4.52 13.02
N HIS A 190 -19.06 3.20 13.04
CA HIS A 190 -17.98 2.57 12.29
C HIS A 190 -18.19 2.81 10.78
N ASN A 191 -17.10 3.09 10.06
CA ASN A 191 -17.16 3.30 8.61
C ASN A 191 -17.32 1.95 7.88
N ASN A 192 -18.54 1.49 7.75
CA ASN A 192 -18.94 0.23 7.12
C ASN A 192 -19.42 0.40 5.67
N CYS A 193 -19.15 1.54 5.03
CA CYS A 193 -19.53 1.76 3.64
C CYS A 193 -18.86 0.72 2.73
N LYS A 194 -19.66 0.11 1.84
CA LYS A 194 -19.17 -0.83 0.84
C LYS A 194 -18.78 -0.09 -0.44
N ILE A 195 -17.56 -0.34 -0.89
CA ILE A 195 -17.03 0.23 -2.13
C ILE A 195 -17.20 -0.81 -3.23
N ASP A 196 -18.36 -0.80 -3.85
CA ASP A 196 -18.77 -1.66 -4.95
C ASP A 196 -18.93 -0.87 -6.27
N ASP A 197 -19.45 -1.51 -7.31
CA ASP A 197 -19.67 -0.89 -8.62
C ASP A 197 -20.67 0.27 -8.54
N SER A 198 -21.68 0.17 -7.66
CA SER A 198 -22.68 1.22 -7.49
C SER A 198 -22.08 2.47 -6.88
N PHE A 199 -21.10 2.32 -5.99
CA PHE A 199 -20.35 3.42 -5.38
C PHE A 199 -19.56 4.25 -6.40
N LEU A 200 -19.20 3.64 -7.54
CA LEU A 200 -18.39 4.21 -8.63
C LEU A 200 -19.25 4.61 -9.86
N SER A 201 -20.57 4.46 -9.80
CA SER A 201 -21.45 4.59 -10.98
C SER A 201 -21.64 6.02 -11.48
N ASN A 202 -21.38 7.05 -10.66
CA ASN A 202 -21.63 8.46 -11.04
C ASN A 202 -20.45 9.04 -11.83
N VAL A 203 -20.31 8.64 -13.10
CA VAL A 203 -19.29 9.20 -14.00
C VAL A 203 -19.74 10.56 -14.52
N VAL A 204 -18.94 11.59 -14.25
CA VAL A 204 -19.28 13.00 -14.53
C VAL A 204 -18.62 13.58 -15.78
N THR A 205 -17.57 12.96 -16.31
CA THR A 205 -16.85 13.37 -17.54
C THR A 205 -17.57 12.93 -18.82
N LYS A 206 -17.15 13.44 -19.97
CA LYS A 206 -17.70 13.07 -21.30
C LYS A 206 -17.42 11.61 -21.64
N ASN A 207 -16.16 11.16 -21.40
CA ASN A 207 -15.82 9.76 -21.49
C ASN A 207 -16.41 9.02 -20.29
N LYS A 208 -17.21 7.97 -20.58
CA LYS A 208 -17.95 7.17 -19.59
C LYS A 208 -17.42 5.73 -19.47
N GLU A 209 -16.44 5.36 -20.29
CA GLU A 209 -15.98 3.98 -20.38
C GLU A 209 -15.00 3.63 -19.26
N ILE A 210 -15.43 2.75 -18.35
CA ILE A 210 -14.58 2.16 -17.32
C ILE A 210 -14.38 0.69 -17.68
N THR A 211 -13.12 0.29 -17.90
CA THR A 211 -12.81 -1.13 -18.16
C THR A 211 -12.95 -1.97 -16.88
N GLU A 212 -13.14 -3.28 -17.01
CA GLU A 212 -13.19 -4.19 -15.85
C GLU A 212 -11.95 -4.06 -14.95
N GLN A 213 -10.75 -3.96 -15.56
CA GLN A 213 -9.52 -3.75 -14.80
C GLN A 213 -9.50 -2.40 -14.08
N ALA A 214 -9.95 -1.33 -14.73
CA ALA A 214 -10.04 -0.02 -14.10
C ALA A 214 -11.05 -0.01 -12.94
N MET A 215 -12.13 -0.77 -13.01
CA MET A 215 -13.07 -0.93 -11.92
C MET A 215 -12.43 -1.61 -10.70
N ILE A 216 -11.65 -2.67 -10.91
CA ILE A 216 -10.85 -3.30 -9.85
C ILE A 216 -9.86 -2.28 -9.25
N ASP A 217 -9.14 -1.54 -10.10
CA ASP A 217 -8.13 -0.57 -9.68
C ASP A 217 -8.74 0.59 -8.88
N LEU A 218 -9.94 1.07 -9.25
CA LEU A 218 -10.69 2.09 -8.50
C LEU A 218 -11.08 1.58 -7.10
N LYS A 219 -11.54 0.33 -6.99
CA LYS A 219 -11.84 -0.31 -5.69
C LYS A 219 -10.58 -0.44 -4.84
N VAL A 220 -9.46 -0.90 -5.42
CA VAL A 220 -8.16 -0.96 -4.72
C VAL A 220 -7.76 0.42 -4.22
N ALA A 221 -7.89 1.47 -5.06
CA ALA A 221 -7.56 2.83 -4.66
C ALA A 221 -8.37 3.29 -3.46
N LEU A 222 -9.70 3.24 -3.55
CA LEU A 222 -10.60 3.79 -2.53
C LEU A 222 -10.56 2.97 -1.22
N ILE A 223 -10.50 1.64 -1.28
CA ILE A 223 -10.38 0.81 -0.08
C ILE A 223 -9.03 1.05 0.60
N THR A 224 -7.94 1.21 -0.17
CA THR A 224 -6.64 1.60 0.39
C THR A 224 -6.74 2.93 1.14
N LEU A 225 -7.43 3.93 0.56
CA LEU A 225 -7.58 5.26 1.17
C LEU A 225 -8.47 5.24 2.41
N LYS A 226 -9.46 4.36 2.48
CA LYS A 226 -10.32 4.20 3.66
C LYS A 226 -9.54 3.87 4.94
N TYR A 227 -8.32 3.32 4.79
CA TYR A 227 -7.40 2.96 5.87
C TYR A 227 -6.08 3.76 5.83
N THR A 228 -6.06 4.88 5.12
CA THR A 228 -4.90 5.75 4.99
C THR A 228 -5.14 7.09 5.67
N GLN A 229 -4.20 7.51 6.52
CA GLN A 229 -4.27 8.82 7.21
C GLN A 229 -4.52 9.96 6.22
N SER A 230 -5.57 10.74 6.45
CA SER A 230 -5.97 11.87 5.60
C SER A 230 -5.04 13.09 5.75
N ASN A 231 -4.94 13.97 4.73
CA ASN A 231 -5.42 13.78 3.37
C ASN A 231 -4.67 12.64 2.70
N SER A 232 -5.38 11.85 1.89
CA SER A 232 -4.75 10.74 1.20
C SER A 232 -5.15 10.65 -0.27
N VAL A 233 -4.19 10.20 -1.10
CA VAL A 233 -4.35 9.94 -2.55
C VAL A 233 -3.62 8.65 -2.88
N CYS A 234 -4.21 7.81 -3.73
CA CYS A 234 -3.65 6.53 -4.14
C CYS A 234 -3.64 6.40 -5.67
N PHE A 235 -2.50 5.99 -6.22
CA PHE A 235 -2.34 5.61 -7.62
C PHE A 235 -2.28 4.09 -7.73
N VAL A 236 -3.03 3.52 -8.67
CA VAL A 236 -3.18 2.07 -8.82
C VAL A 236 -2.93 1.65 -10.27
N LYS A 237 -2.29 0.50 -10.43
CA LYS A 237 -2.07 -0.17 -11.72
C LYS A 237 -2.26 -1.67 -11.55
N ASN A 238 -3.11 -2.27 -12.40
CA ASN A 238 -3.32 -3.72 -12.48
C ASN A 238 -3.56 -4.37 -11.10
N GLY A 239 -4.48 -3.81 -10.29
CA GLY A 239 -4.83 -4.36 -8.99
C GLY A 239 -3.79 -4.13 -7.89
N GLN A 240 -2.85 -3.20 -8.08
CA GLN A 240 -1.80 -2.87 -7.11
C GLN A 240 -1.74 -1.37 -6.89
N ALA A 241 -1.84 -0.93 -5.64
CA ALA A 241 -1.48 0.42 -5.25
C ALA A 241 0.04 0.61 -5.49
N ILE A 242 0.41 1.58 -6.32
CA ILE A 242 1.81 1.83 -6.72
C ILE A 242 2.34 3.16 -6.20
N GLY A 243 1.48 3.98 -5.60
CA GLY A 243 1.86 5.22 -4.94
C GLY A 243 0.77 5.67 -3.98
N VAL A 244 1.08 5.71 -2.70
CA VAL A 244 0.18 6.18 -1.64
C VAL A 244 0.76 7.43 -1.00
N GLY A 245 0.04 8.53 -1.09
CA GLY A 245 0.31 9.76 -0.35
C GLY A 245 -0.61 9.80 0.87
N ALA A 246 -0.06 10.05 2.05
CA ALA A 246 -0.78 10.02 3.32
C ALA A 246 -0.44 11.23 4.20
N GLY A 247 -1.38 11.68 5.03
CA GLY A 247 -1.17 12.62 6.12
C GLY A 247 -0.77 14.03 5.69
N GLN A 248 -1.10 14.47 4.47
CA GLN A 248 -0.76 15.79 3.99
C GLN A 248 -1.87 16.81 4.25
N GLN A 249 -1.52 18.02 4.70
CA GLN A 249 -2.50 19.08 4.93
C GLN A 249 -3.04 19.70 3.62
N SER A 250 -2.26 19.61 2.53
CA SER A 250 -2.67 20.10 1.21
C SER A 250 -2.96 18.96 0.25
N ARG A 251 -4.13 19.00 -0.41
CA ARG A 251 -4.54 17.99 -1.40
C ARG A 251 -3.54 17.87 -2.54
N ILE A 252 -3.08 18.98 -3.11
CA ILE A 252 -2.12 18.95 -4.21
C ILE A 252 -0.74 18.38 -3.78
N HIS A 253 -0.29 18.64 -2.55
CA HIS A 253 0.94 18.04 -2.04
C HIS A 253 0.77 16.53 -1.90
N CYS A 254 -0.39 16.08 -1.44
CA CYS A 254 -0.71 14.67 -1.34
C CYS A 254 -0.69 13.98 -2.73
N THR A 255 -1.33 14.60 -3.74
CA THR A 255 -1.35 14.11 -5.12
C THR A 255 0.06 14.07 -5.73
N ARG A 256 0.90 15.08 -5.44
CA ARG A 256 2.31 15.09 -5.87
C ARG A 256 3.11 13.96 -5.23
N LEU A 257 2.95 13.75 -3.92
CA LEU A 257 3.64 12.67 -3.20
C LEU A 257 3.25 11.29 -3.74
N ALA A 258 1.95 11.01 -3.86
CA ALA A 258 1.45 9.76 -4.41
C ALA A 258 1.94 9.52 -5.85
N GLY A 259 1.85 10.57 -6.70
CA GLY A 259 2.32 10.50 -8.07
C GLY A 259 3.83 10.31 -8.19
N SER A 260 4.63 10.92 -7.31
CA SER A 260 6.09 10.72 -7.31
C SER A 260 6.47 9.30 -6.93
N LYS A 261 5.75 8.68 -5.97
CA LYS A 261 5.93 7.27 -5.62
C LYS A 261 5.55 6.35 -6.78
N ALA A 262 4.43 6.62 -7.47
CA ALA A 262 4.02 5.88 -8.65
C ALA A 262 5.04 6.00 -9.80
N ASP A 263 5.56 7.21 -10.04
CA ASP A 263 6.62 7.44 -11.02
C ASP A 263 7.88 6.64 -10.67
N ASN A 264 8.28 6.60 -9.39
CA ASN A 264 9.42 5.81 -8.93
C ASN A 264 9.19 4.30 -9.13
N TRP A 265 7.96 3.80 -8.90
CA TRP A 265 7.62 2.41 -9.19
C TRP A 265 7.83 2.07 -10.68
N PHE A 266 7.47 2.97 -11.60
CA PHE A 266 7.75 2.80 -13.03
C PHE A 266 9.23 2.92 -13.36
N MET A 267 9.97 3.84 -12.70
CA MET A 267 11.42 3.98 -12.91
C MET A 267 12.17 2.70 -12.56
N ARG A 268 11.74 1.95 -11.57
CA ARG A 268 12.34 0.65 -11.22
C ARG A 268 12.25 -0.38 -12.36
N GLN A 269 11.38 -0.17 -13.34
CA GLN A 269 11.18 -1.01 -14.52
C GLN A 269 11.89 -0.46 -15.77
N HIS A 270 12.54 0.72 -15.66
CA HIS A 270 13.29 1.31 -16.78
C HIS A 270 14.46 0.40 -17.18
N PRO A 271 14.76 0.20 -18.50
CA PRO A 271 15.85 -0.67 -18.96
C PRO A 271 17.20 -0.42 -18.30
N LYS A 272 17.60 0.85 -18.10
CA LYS A 272 18.85 1.20 -17.38
C LYS A 272 18.83 0.71 -15.93
N VAL A 273 17.67 0.76 -15.23
CA VAL A 273 17.53 0.29 -13.85
C VAL A 273 17.56 -1.24 -13.78
N LEU A 274 16.86 -1.91 -14.70
CA LEU A 274 16.89 -3.38 -14.82
C LEU A 274 18.27 -3.91 -15.16
N GLY A 275 19.10 -3.11 -15.88
CA GLY A 275 20.46 -3.43 -16.29
C GLY A 275 21.54 -3.15 -15.24
N LEU A 276 21.20 -2.59 -14.05
CA LEU A 276 22.16 -2.28 -12.99
C LEU A 276 22.89 -3.54 -12.50
N LYS A 277 24.23 -3.51 -12.51
CA LYS A 277 25.07 -4.61 -12.08
C LYS A 277 25.57 -4.38 -10.67
N PHE A 278 24.88 -4.94 -9.70
CA PHE A 278 25.22 -4.80 -8.27
C PHE A 278 26.42 -5.66 -7.88
N VAL A 279 27.13 -5.20 -6.84
CA VAL A 279 28.21 -6.00 -6.20
C VAL A 279 27.66 -7.32 -5.65
N ASP A 280 28.53 -8.34 -5.56
CA ASP A 280 28.13 -9.65 -5.08
C ASP A 280 27.67 -9.57 -3.61
N LYS A 281 26.64 -10.37 -3.28
CA LYS A 281 26.08 -10.47 -1.92
C LYS A 281 25.47 -9.16 -1.36
N ILE A 282 25.16 -8.17 -2.20
CA ILE A 282 24.41 -6.99 -1.75
C ILE A 282 23.07 -7.44 -1.15
N ARG A 283 22.73 -6.90 0.02
CA ARG A 283 21.45 -7.22 0.68
C ARG A 283 20.29 -6.52 -0.05
N ARG A 284 19.11 -7.12 -0.01
CA ARG A 284 17.91 -6.54 -0.66
C ARG A 284 17.62 -5.08 -0.26
N PRO A 285 17.66 -4.71 1.04
CA PRO A 285 17.42 -3.32 1.44
C PRO A 285 18.46 -2.34 0.88
N ASP A 286 19.72 -2.75 0.85
CA ASP A 286 20.80 -1.91 0.32
C ASP A 286 20.65 -1.71 -1.20
N ARG A 287 20.24 -2.78 -1.90
CA ARG A 287 19.91 -2.71 -3.33
C ARG A 287 18.70 -1.81 -3.60
N ASP A 288 17.63 -1.92 -2.80
CA ASP A 288 16.44 -1.08 -2.92
C ASP A 288 16.78 0.39 -2.71
N ASN A 289 17.59 0.70 -1.70
CA ASN A 289 18.06 2.06 -1.42
C ASN A 289 18.92 2.62 -2.57
N ALA A 290 19.86 1.82 -3.08
CA ALA A 290 20.72 2.25 -4.19
C ALA A 290 19.89 2.52 -5.47
N ILE A 291 18.85 1.73 -5.75
CA ILE A 291 17.94 1.97 -6.87
C ILE A 291 17.14 3.26 -6.66
N ASP A 292 16.61 3.47 -5.46
CA ASP A 292 15.82 4.66 -5.15
C ASP A 292 16.63 5.94 -5.34
N VAL A 293 17.83 6.00 -4.77
CA VAL A 293 18.73 7.15 -4.95
C VAL A 293 19.15 7.30 -6.40
N TYR A 294 19.48 6.21 -7.12
CA TYR A 294 19.84 6.26 -8.54
C TYR A 294 18.71 6.82 -9.42
N THR A 295 17.46 6.53 -9.10
CA THR A 295 16.29 7.02 -9.85
C THR A 295 15.86 8.42 -9.45
N SER A 296 16.31 8.94 -8.30
CA SER A 296 16.00 10.27 -7.78
C SER A 296 16.82 11.38 -8.46
N ASP A 297 16.66 12.61 -8.05
CA ASP A 297 17.50 13.73 -8.45
C ASP A 297 18.81 13.81 -7.64
N GLU A 298 18.93 13.00 -6.59
CA GLU A 298 20.10 12.86 -5.72
C GLU A 298 21.05 11.72 -6.15
N TYR A 299 20.94 11.27 -7.42
CA TYR A 299 21.69 10.12 -7.97
C TYR A 299 23.21 10.21 -7.81
N GLU A 300 23.77 11.41 -7.68
CA GLU A 300 25.20 11.62 -7.44
C GLU A 300 25.66 10.98 -6.13
N ASP A 301 24.79 10.84 -5.13
CA ASP A 301 25.11 10.21 -3.85
C ASP A 301 25.51 8.74 -3.98
N VAL A 302 25.07 8.07 -5.03
CA VAL A 302 25.45 6.68 -5.34
C VAL A 302 26.36 6.56 -6.58
N LEU A 303 26.52 7.62 -7.38
CA LEU A 303 27.32 7.59 -8.61
C LEU A 303 28.65 8.33 -8.53
N ARG A 304 28.88 9.17 -7.52
CA ARG A 304 30.17 9.87 -7.35
C ARG A 304 31.32 8.91 -7.14
N GLU A 305 32.53 9.35 -7.50
CA GLU A 305 33.73 8.54 -7.33
C GLU A 305 34.00 8.21 -5.84
N GLY A 306 34.35 6.94 -5.56
CA GLY A 306 34.50 6.41 -4.21
C GLY A 306 33.20 5.90 -3.57
N GLU A 307 32.02 6.20 -4.15
CA GLU A 307 30.73 5.72 -3.65
C GLU A 307 30.15 4.62 -4.55
N TRP A 308 30.13 4.79 -5.88
CA TRP A 308 29.50 3.82 -6.78
C TRP A 308 30.08 2.40 -6.63
N GLN A 309 31.37 2.27 -6.33
CA GLN A 309 32.05 0.98 -6.13
C GLN A 309 31.49 0.18 -4.96
N LYS A 310 30.80 0.81 -4.01
CA LYS A 310 30.13 0.15 -2.89
C LYS A 310 28.87 -0.60 -3.31
N TRP A 311 28.24 -0.15 -4.39
CA TRP A 311 26.93 -0.62 -4.83
C TRP A 311 26.99 -1.41 -6.12
N PHE A 312 27.84 -1.00 -7.08
CA PHE A 312 27.82 -1.49 -8.45
C PHE A 312 29.19 -2.11 -8.84
N LYS A 313 29.14 -3.12 -9.71
CA LYS A 313 30.35 -3.73 -10.31
C LYS A 313 31.03 -2.84 -11.35
N GLU A 314 30.24 -2.01 -11.99
CA GLU A 314 30.68 -1.01 -12.96
C GLU A 314 29.85 0.27 -12.74
N LYS A 315 30.43 1.44 -13.03
CA LYS A 315 29.74 2.71 -12.84
C LYS A 315 28.57 2.81 -13.79
N PRO A 316 27.31 2.91 -13.28
CA PRO A 316 26.14 3.08 -14.13
C PRO A 316 26.18 4.43 -14.88
N GLU A 317 25.59 4.45 -16.08
CA GLU A 317 25.24 5.71 -16.74
C GLU A 317 24.13 6.43 -15.95
N VAL A 318 24.16 7.75 -15.97
CA VAL A 318 23.10 8.57 -15.37
C VAL A 318 21.77 8.32 -16.10
N LEU A 319 20.69 8.16 -15.35
CA LEU A 319 19.33 8.21 -15.88
C LEU A 319 18.88 9.67 -15.90
N THR A 320 18.94 10.30 -17.09
CA THR A 320 18.70 11.74 -17.21
C THR A 320 17.24 12.14 -17.00
N ALA A 321 16.98 13.41 -16.72
CA ALA A 321 15.63 13.94 -16.53
C ALA A 321 14.77 13.75 -17.82
N GLU A 322 15.37 13.88 -19.00
CA GLU A 322 14.71 13.65 -20.29
C GLU A 322 14.30 12.18 -20.44
N GLU A 323 15.19 11.23 -20.10
CA GLU A 323 14.90 9.80 -20.14
C GLU A 323 13.79 9.43 -19.17
N LYS A 324 13.85 9.93 -17.91
CA LYS A 324 12.79 9.75 -16.91
C LYS A 324 11.45 10.25 -17.45
N LYS A 325 11.42 11.48 -17.98
CA LYS A 325 10.19 12.07 -18.53
C LYS A 325 9.66 11.27 -19.72
N ALA A 326 10.52 10.86 -20.63
CA ALA A 326 10.15 10.05 -21.80
C ALA A 326 9.57 8.69 -21.36
N TRP A 327 10.18 8.03 -20.37
CA TRP A 327 9.71 6.77 -19.83
C TRP A 327 8.33 6.88 -19.17
N ILE A 328 8.12 7.89 -18.31
CA ILE A 328 6.82 8.11 -17.68
C ILE A 328 5.75 8.46 -18.72
N ALA A 329 6.08 9.21 -19.76
CA ALA A 329 5.15 9.56 -20.83
C ALA A 329 4.61 8.34 -21.62
N THR A 330 5.28 7.19 -21.55
CA THR A 330 4.79 5.92 -22.14
C THR A 330 3.78 5.20 -21.26
N GLN A 331 3.62 5.60 -19.99
CA GLN A 331 2.72 4.93 -19.05
C GLN A 331 1.28 5.41 -19.25
N THR A 332 0.35 4.47 -19.24
CA THR A 332 -1.08 4.73 -19.48
C THR A 332 -1.95 3.78 -18.66
N GLY A 333 -3.25 4.07 -18.57
CA GLY A 333 -4.23 3.20 -17.95
C GLY A 333 -4.12 3.12 -16.43
N LEU A 334 -3.55 4.16 -15.79
CA LEU A 334 -3.52 4.25 -14.34
C LEU A 334 -4.83 4.77 -13.80
N THR A 335 -5.07 4.38 -12.56
CA THR A 335 -6.20 4.83 -11.76
C THR A 335 -5.70 5.70 -10.60
N CYS A 336 -6.47 6.72 -10.24
CA CYS A 336 -6.23 7.58 -9.09
C CYS A 336 -7.48 7.67 -8.22
N GLY A 337 -7.35 7.40 -6.93
CA GLY A 337 -8.36 7.68 -5.91
C GLY A 337 -7.96 8.83 -5.00
N SER A 338 -8.94 9.55 -4.47
CA SER A 338 -8.74 10.57 -3.44
C SER A 338 -9.80 10.44 -2.35
N ASP A 339 -9.40 10.57 -1.08
CA ASP A 339 -10.31 10.46 0.07
C ASP A 339 -11.24 11.68 0.22
N ALA A 340 -10.97 12.79 -0.48
CA ALA A 340 -11.84 13.96 -0.58
C ALA A 340 -11.74 14.63 -1.96
N PHE A 341 -12.61 15.61 -2.22
CA PHE A 341 -12.69 16.31 -3.50
C PHE A 341 -11.36 16.97 -3.90
N PHE A 342 -11.15 17.12 -5.19
CA PHE A 342 -10.07 17.94 -5.73
C PHE A 342 -10.49 19.42 -5.75
N PRO A 343 -9.77 20.32 -5.05
CA PRO A 343 -10.11 21.73 -5.03
C PRO A 343 -9.97 22.43 -6.39
N PHE A 344 -9.06 21.93 -7.25
CA PHE A 344 -8.74 22.49 -8.55
C PHE A 344 -8.31 21.40 -9.53
N GLY A 345 -8.35 21.72 -10.83
CA GLY A 345 -7.89 20.85 -11.91
C GLY A 345 -6.40 20.52 -11.91
N ASP A 346 -5.58 21.21 -11.10
CA ASP A 346 -4.15 20.95 -10.95
C ASP A 346 -3.85 19.53 -10.44
N ASN A 347 -4.76 18.96 -9.66
CA ASN A 347 -4.68 17.55 -9.21
C ASN A 347 -4.83 16.59 -10.41
N ILE A 348 -5.75 16.88 -11.33
CA ILE A 348 -5.93 16.14 -12.59
C ILE A 348 -4.67 16.27 -13.47
N GLU A 349 -4.14 17.51 -13.60
CA GLU A 349 -2.90 17.76 -14.35
C GLU A 349 -1.72 16.95 -13.79
N ARG A 350 -1.60 16.88 -12.45
CA ARG A 350 -0.54 16.07 -11.82
C ARG A 350 -0.76 14.58 -12.07
N ALA A 351 -1.98 14.08 -11.89
CA ALA A 351 -2.31 12.67 -12.07
C ALA A 351 -2.05 12.22 -13.51
N ARG A 352 -2.47 13.03 -14.49
CA ARG A 352 -2.25 12.79 -15.92
C ARG A 352 -0.77 12.59 -16.26
N LYS A 353 0.15 13.37 -15.66
CA LYS A 353 1.59 13.27 -15.92
C LYS A 353 2.18 11.89 -15.60
N SER A 354 1.58 11.15 -14.70
CA SER A 354 1.94 9.76 -14.36
C SER A 354 1.17 8.71 -15.18
N GLY A 355 0.31 9.13 -16.14
CA GLY A 355 -0.45 8.23 -17.00
C GLY A 355 -1.83 7.83 -16.48
N VAL A 356 -2.40 8.58 -15.53
CA VAL A 356 -3.76 8.34 -15.02
C VAL A 356 -4.80 8.62 -16.10
N GLN A 357 -5.73 7.69 -16.24
CA GLN A 357 -6.89 7.77 -17.12
C GLN A 357 -8.23 7.71 -16.37
N TYR A 358 -8.24 7.11 -15.18
CA TYR A 358 -9.43 6.88 -14.37
C TYR A 358 -9.26 7.50 -12.99
N VAL A 359 -10.26 8.25 -12.54
CA VAL A 359 -10.22 8.97 -11.25
C VAL A 359 -11.49 8.72 -10.48
N ALA A 360 -11.39 8.42 -9.19
CA ALA A 360 -12.52 8.40 -8.26
C ALA A 360 -12.26 9.36 -7.10
N VAL A 361 -13.15 10.33 -6.95
CA VAL A 361 -13.08 11.38 -5.92
C VAL A 361 -14.48 11.77 -5.44
N PRO A 362 -14.67 12.22 -4.21
CA PRO A 362 -15.92 12.89 -3.84
C PRO A 362 -16.16 14.15 -4.68
N GLY A 363 -17.39 14.38 -5.04
CA GLY A 363 -17.84 15.67 -5.54
C GLY A 363 -18.13 16.66 -4.39
N GLY A 364 -18.67 17.84 -4.73
CA GLY A 364 -19.12 18.86 -3.78
C GLY A 364 -18.15 20.01 -3.57
N SER A 365 -17.11 20.14 -4.40
CA SER A 365 -16.29 21.35 -4.49
C SER A 365 -17.00 22.42 -5.32
N ILE A 366 -16.81 23.70 -4.95
CA ILE A 366 -17.25 24.84 -5.77
C ILE A 366 -16.56 24.82 -7.15
N ARG A 367 -15.47 24.10 -7.31
CA ARG A 367 -14.68 23.99 -8.53
C ARG A 367 -14.79 22.63 -9.23
N ASP A 368 -15.87 21.88 -8.98
CA ASP A 368 -16.08 20.58 -9.65
C ASP A 368 -16.13 20.73 -11.17
N ASP A 369 -16.71 21.84 -11.68
CA ASP A 369 -16.71 22.22 -13.10
C ASP A 369 -15.27 22.29 -13.69
N ASN A 370 -14.36 22.93 -12.99
CA ASN A 370 -12.95 23.04 -13.41
C ASN A 370 -12.23 21.68 -13.40
N VAL A 371 -12.54 20.82 -12.43
CA VAL A 371 -11.99 19.45 -12.37
C VAL A 371 -12.47 18.62 -13.55
N ILE A 372 -13.79 18.65 -13.83
CA ILE A 372 -14.42 17.93 -14.95
C ILE A 372 -13.87 18.44 -16.29
N GLU A 373 -13.84 19.76 -16.51
CA GLU A 373 -13.33 20.36 -17.74
C GLU A 373 -11.85 19.97 -17.99
N THR A 374 -11.04 19.96 -16.92
CA THR A 374 -9.63 19.55 -17.03
C THR A 374 -9.50 18.09 -17.42
N ALA A 375 -10.30 17.20 -16.82
CA ALA A 375 -10.32 15.77 -17.16
C ALA A 375 -10.81 15.52 -18.59
N ASP A 376 -11.85 16.23 -19.03
CA ASP A 376 -12.39 16.12 -20.39
C ASP A 376 -11.38 16.51 -21.47
N ARG A 377 -10.51 17.50 -21.20
CA ARG A 377 -9.42 17.90 -22.13
C ARG A 377 -8.46 16.75 -22.45
N TYR A 378 -8.33 15.81 -21.54
CA TYR A 378 -7.44 14.66 -21.65
C TYR A 378 -8.16 13.33 -21.87
N ASN A 379 -9.48 13.38 -22.17
CA ASN A 379 -10.32 12.20 -22.35
C ASN A 379 -10.28 11.23 -21.14
N MET A 380 -10.08 11.76 -19.94
CA MET A 380 -10.07 10.97 -18.70
C MET A 380 -11.49 10.68 -18.24
N VAL A 381 -11.64 9.63 -17.45
CA VAL A 381 -12.88 9.25 -16.79
C VAL A 381 -12.81 9.66 -15.33
N VAL A 382 -13.79 10.44 -14.86
CA VAL A 382 -13.92 10.82 -13.45
C VAL A 382 -15.26 10.32 -12.92
N SER A 383 -15.21 9.53 -11.85
CA SER A 383 -16.37 9.10 -11.08
C SER A 383 -16.43 9.89 -9.77
N PHE A 384 -17.57 10.53 -9.49
CA PHE A 384 -17.82 11.17 -8.20
C PHE A 384 -18.42 10.14 -7.23
N ILE A 385 -17.69 9.86 -6.15
CA ILE A 385 -18.17 8.99 -5.07
C ILE A 385 -19.11 9.77 -4.12
N PRO A 386 -20.04 9.08 -3.42
CA PRO A 386 -21.11 9.73 -2.65
C PRO A 386 -20.63 10.62 -1.50
N PHE A 387 -19.53 10.28 -0.87
CA PHE A 387 -18.99 11.00 0.28
C PHE A 387 -17.48 10.77 0.44
N ARG A 388 -16.85 11.59 1.28
CA ARG A 388 -15.42 11.51 1.60
C ARG A 388 -15.07 10.28 2.45
N LEU A 389 -13.83 9.83 2.36
CA LEU A 389 -13.31 8.64 3.06
C LEU A 389 -12.23 9.01 4.09
N PHE A 390 -12.42 10.07 4.86
CA PHE A 390 -11.44 10.50 5.84
C PHE A 390 -11.16 9.42 6.89
N HIS A 391 -9.89 9.27 7.22
CA HIS A 391 -9.37 8.39 8.26
C HIS A 391 -8.41 9.19 9.15
N HIS A 392 -8.74 9.27 10.45
CA HIS A 392 -7.98 10.04 11.45
C HIS A 392 -7.74 9.26 12.74
#